data_a679b69353965136d09d241afebc1b04
#
_entry.id   a679b69353965136d09d241afebc1b04
#
_cell.length_a   1.000
_cell.length_b   1.000
_cell.length_c   1.000
_cell.angle_alpha   90.00
_cell.angle_beta   90.00
_cell.angle_gamma   90.00
#
_symmetry.space_group_name_H-M   'P 1'
#
loop_
_entity.id
_entity.type
_entity.pdbx_description
1 polymer ?
#
loop_
_entity_poly.entity_id
_entity_poly.type
_entity_poly.pdbx_seq_one_letter_code
_entity_poly.pdbx_strand_id
1 'polypeptide(L)'
;MTYYQRDLPHWHPEGKALFVTWRLNGSLPSGFRPLPGERSTGKAFLQMDRELDNGTIGPVWLRNPRIAQRVVDALLYGERELKLYELLAFVVMSNHVHVLLQPQVPLPKITRVLKGFTAREANQILGRTGKAFWKDESYDHWVRDDDELHRIIHYIERNPVAAGLVQRVEDWPWSSAREP
;
A
#
# COMPACT_ATOMS: atom_id res chain seq x y z
N MET A 1 -20.70 -4.59 6.55
CA MET A 1 -20.34 -3.17 6.66
C MET A 1 -19.53 -2.97 7.92
N THR A 2 -18.32 -2.43 7.80
CA THR A 2 -17.43 -2.19 8.95
C THR A 2 -17.06 -0.71 8.98
N TYR A 3 -17.27 -0.06 10.12
CA TYR A 3 -16.81 1.29 10.40
C TYR A 3 -15.90 1.25 11.62
N TYR A 4 -14.74 1.87 11.55
CA TYR A 4 -13.90 2.14 12.70
C TYR A 4 -13.16 3.46 12.51
N GLN A 5 -12.79 4.12 13.59
CA GLN A 5 -12.08 5.40 13.57
C GLN A 5 -10.76 5.25 14.29
N ARG A 6 -9.70 5.68 13.63
CA ARG A 6 -8.36 5.95 14.20
C ARG A 6 -8.02 7.41 13.93
N ASP A 7 -6.84 7.70 13.36
CA ASP A 7 -6.49 9.05 12.89
C ASP A 7 -7.37 9.46 11.68
N LEU A 8 -7.81 8.49 10.88
CA LEU A 8 -8.73 8.64 9.76
C LEU A 8 -10.02 7.83 9.97
N PRO A 9 -11.18 8.28 9.44
CA PRO A 9 -12.39 7.47 9.42
C PRO A 9 -12.25 6.37 8.36
N HIS A 10 -12.59 5.13 8.73
CA HIS A 10 -12.58 3.97 7.84
C HIS A 10 -13.98 3.43 7.67
N TRP A 11 -14.49 3.48 6.45
CA TRP A 11 -15.80 2.95 6.10
C TRP A 11 -15.70 1.99 4.93
N HIS A 12 -16.05 0.73 5.17
CA HIS A 12 -15.95 -0.34 4.19
C HIS A 12 -17.32 -0.92 3.91
N PRO A 13 -17.99 -0.49 2.81
CA PRO A 13 -19.23 -1.11 2.35
C PRO A 13 -18.98 -2.58 1.99
N GLU A 14 -19.95 -3.42 2.31
CA GLU A 14 -19.89 -4.84 1.96
C GLU A 14 -19.88 -5.03 0.44
N GLY A 15 -19.10 -5.98 -0.06
CA GLY A 15 -19.02 -6.29 -1.49
C GLY A 15 -18.31 -5.24 -2.35
N LYS A 16 -17.59 -4.26 -1.75
CA LYS A 16 -16.84 -3.25 -2.49
C LYS A 16 -15.33 -3.52 -2.44
N ALA A 17 -14.67 -3.32 -3.57
CA ALA A 17 -13.22 -3.31 -3.62
C ALA A 17 -12.65 -2.13 -2.82
N LEU A 18 -11.49 -2.34 -2.22
CA LEU A 18 -10.78 -1.36 -1.41
C LEU A 18 -9.41 -1.06 -2.02
N PHE A 19 -9.14 0.21 -2.22
CA PHE A 19 -7.80 0.71 -2.48
C PHE A 19 -7.13 1.02 -1.15
N VAL A 20 -6.00 0.41 -0.88
CA VAL A 20 -5.30 0.52 0.41
C VAL A 20 -3.85 0.90 0.18
N THR A 21 -3.37 1.90 0.93
CA THR A 21 -1.96 2.30 0.92
C THR A 21 -1.39 2.26 2.33
N TRP A 22 -0.23 1.64 2.50
CA TRP A 22 0.54 1.72 3.74
C TRP A 22 2.01 1.99 3.44
N ARG A 23 2.69 2.61 4.38
CA ARG A 23 4.03 3.14 4.20
C ARG A 23 4.99 2.76 5.32
N LEU A 24 6.28 2.88 5.06
CA LEU A 24 7.32 2.69 6.06
C LEU A 24 7.18 3.73 7.19
N ASN A 25 7.50 3.31 8.39
CA ASN A 25 7.56 4.23 9.53
C ASN A 25 8.68 5.25 9.32
N GLY A 26 8.35 6.53 9.42
CA GLY A 26 9.29 7.63 9.20
C GLY A 26 9.50 8.02 7.72
N SER A 27 8.71 7.52 6.77
CA SER A 27 8.82 7.83 5.34
C SER A 27 8.20 9.17 4.92
N LEU A 28 7.62 9.91 5.84
CA LEU A 28 7.17 11.30 5.63
C LEU A 28 7.83 12.21 6.67
N PRO A 29 7.96 13.52 6.39
CA PRO A 29 8.48 14.50 7.32
C PRO A 29 7.75 14.46 8.68
N SER A 30 8.47 14.69 9.75
CA SER A 30 7.84 14.91 11.06
C SER A 30 6.94 16.15 10.96
N GLY A 31 5.66 15.97 11.25
CA GLY A 31 4.68 17.06 11.13
C GLY A 31 4.00 17.17 9.77
N PHE A 32 4.28 16.26 8.79
CA PHE A 32 3.49 16.20 7.58
C PHE A 32 2.00 16.04 7.93
N ARG A 33 1.21 17.00 7.51
CA ARG A 33 -0.26 16.99 7.63
C ARG A 33 -0.85 17.40 6.29
N PRO A 34 -1.80 16.65 5.75
CA PRO A 34 -2.59 17.12 4.63
C PRO A 34 -3.25 18.47 4.96
N LEU A 35 -3.52 19.27 3.94
CA LEU A 35 -4.15 20.57 4.12
C LEU A 35 -5.44 20.46 4.94
N PRO A 36 -5.76 21.44 5.80
CA PRO A 36 -7.00 21.47 6.56
C PRO A 36 -8.23 21.36 5.65
N GLY A 37 -9.18 20.48 6.01
CA GLY A 37 -10.39 20.20 5.23
C GLY A 37 -10.24 19.11 4.15
N GLU A 38 -9.03 18.68 3.83
CA GLU A 38 -8.77 17.68 2.81
C GLU A 38 -8.35 16.30 3.35
N ARG A 39 -8.27 16.11 4.67
CA ARG A 39 -7.72 14.89 5.30
C ARG A 39 -8.36 13.58 4.89
N SER A 40 -9.61 13.62 4.42
CA SER A 40 -10.37 12.45 3.95
C SER A 40 -10.60 12.45 2.44
N THR A 41 -9.95 13.35 1.69
CA THR A 41 -10.18 13.52 0.26
C THR A 41 -9.08 12.86 -0.58
N GLY A 42 -9.41 12.51 -1.83
CA GLY A 42 -8.43 12.04 -2.80
C GLY A 42 -7.27 13.02 -3.03
N LYS A 43 -7.46 14.33 -2.81
CA LYS A 43 -6.40 15.34 -2.92
C LYS A 43 -5.35 15.20 -1.82
N ALA A 44 -5.77 14.98 -0.57
CA ALA A 44 -4.86 14.72 0.55
C ALA A 44 -4.03 13.46 0.34
N PHE A 45 -4.66 12.41 -0.20
CA PHE A 45 -3.99 11.19 -0.60
C PHE A 45 -2.92 11.47 -1.66
N LEU A 46 -3.27 12.15 -2.77
CA LEU A 46 -2.34 12.47 -3.84
C LEU A 46 -1.16 13.34 -3.37
N GLN A 47 -1.39 14.25 -2.41
CA GLN A 47 -0.32 15.04 -1.81
C GLN A 47 0.64 14.14 -1.02
N MET A 48 0.09 13.26 -0.17
CA MET A 48 0.88 12.31 0.61
C MET A 48 1.70 11.40 -0.31
N ASP A 49 1.09 10.91 -1.36
CA ASP A 49 1.70 9.98 -2.29
C ASP A 49 2.86 10.61 -3.06
N ARG A 50 2.70 11.84 -3.55
CA ARG A 50 3.79 12.61 -4.18
C ARG A 50 5.00 12.80 -3.25
N GLU A 51 4.74 13.04 -1.96
CA GLU A 51 5.84 13.15 -0.98
C GLU A 51 6.55 11.81 -0.76
N LEU A 52 5.81 10.70 -0.80
CA LEU A 52 6.37 9.35 -0.72
C LEU A 52 7.19 9.00 -1.97
N ASP A 53 6.69 9.35 -3.16
CA ASP A 53 7.37 9.11 -4.44
C ASP A 53 8.69 9.87 -4.55
N ASN A 54 8.74 11.10 -4.07
CA ASN A 54 9.97 11.88 -4.02
C ASN A 54 11.09 11.17 -3.25
N GLY A 55 10.75 10.33 -2.26
CA GLY A 55 11.69 9.46 -1.55
C GLY A 55 12.87 10.17 -0.90
N THR A 56 12.77 11.49 -0.70
CA THR A 56 13.86 12.34 -0.18
C THR A 56 14.02 12.26 1.32
N ILE A 57 12.98 11.77 2.03
CA ILE A 57 12.95 11.72 3.48
C ILE A 57 12.60 10.32 3.96
N GLY A 58 13.32 9.87 4.98
CA GLY A 58 13.07 8.61 5.67
C GLY A 58 13.59 7.36 4.95
N PRO A 59 13.16 6.19 5.42
CA PRO A 59 13.64 4.94 4.91
C PRO A 59 13.05 4.60 3.53
N VAL A 60 13.88 3.97 2.70
CA VAL A 60 13.51 3.41 1.39
C VAL A 60 13.84 1.91 1.35
N TRP A 61 13.56 1.19 2.43
CA TRP A 61 13.99 -0.22 2.61
C TRP A 61 13.38 -1.17 1.59
N LEU A 62 12.26 -0.79 0.97
CA LEU A 62 11.63 -1.60 -0.08
C LEU A 62 12.40 -1.55 -1.41
N ARG A 63 13.43 -0.69 -1.55
CA ARG A 63 14.40 -0.77 -2.65
C ARG A 63 15.27 -2.04 -2.58
N ASN A 64 15.36 -2.66 -1.40
CA ASN A 64 16.04 -3.95 -1.28
C ASN A 64 15.18 -5.04 -1.94
N PRO A 65 15.66 -5.70 -3.01
CA PRO A 65 14.89 -6.70 -3.75
C PRO A 65 14.37 -7.84 -2.87
N ARG A 66 15.15 -8.24 -1.87
CA ARG A 66 14.76 -9.32 -0.94
C ARG A 66 13.56 -8.90 -0.08
N ILE A 67 13.48 -7.63 0.32
CA ILE A 67 12.36 -7.11 1.13
C ILE A 67 11.13 -6.92 0.26
N ALA A 68 11.28 -6.27 -0.92
CA ALA A 68 10.18 -6.09 -1.84
C ALA A 68 9.55 -7.43 -2.24
N GLN A 69 10.37 -8.44 -2.54
CA GLN A 69 9.88 -9.78 -2.87
C GLN A 69 9.08 -10.40 -1.73
N ARG A 70 9.51 -10.24 -0.45
CA ARG A 70 8.74 -10.74 0.70
C ARG A 70 7.37 -10.07 0.82
N VAL A 71 7.26 -8.80 0.42
CA VAL A 71 5.96 -8.12 0.39
C VAL A 71 5.07 -8.70 -0.71
N VAL A 72 5.60 -8.91 -1.91
CA VAL A 72 4.87 -9.54 -3.02
C VAL A 72 4.44 -10.96 -2.64
N ASP A 73 5.35 -11.78 -2.13
CA ASP A 73 5.06 -13.15 -1.69
C ASP A 73 3.91 -13.18 -0.66
N ALA A 74 3.93 -12.24 0.30
CA ALA A 74 2.89 -12.13 1.32
C ALA A 74 1.53 -11.74 0.74
N LEU A 75 1.50 -10.83 -0.26
CA LEU A 75 0.26 -10.46 -0.96
C LEU A 75 -0.33 -11.66 -1.68
N LEU A 76 0.47 -12.37 -2.47
CA LEU A 76 0.02 -13.54 -3.22
C LEU A 76 -0.39 -14.69 -2.30
N TYR A 77 0.33 -14.91 -1.19
CA TYR A 77 -0.02 -15.92 -0.19
C TYR A 77 -1.33 -15.59 0.53
N GLY A 78 -1.53 -14.32 0.87
CA GLY A 78 -2.76 -13.83 1.49
C GLY A 78 -4.00 -14.08 0.65
N GLU A 79 -3.88 -13.94 -0.69
CA GLU A 79 -4.92 -14.28 -1.65
C GLU A 79 -5.09 -15.79 -1.81
N ARG A 80 -4.01 -16.47 -2.22
CA ARG A 80 -4.08 -17.85 -2.73
C ARG A 80 -4.29 -18.89 -1.65
N GLU A 81 -3.61 -18.74 -0.52
CA GLU A 81 -3.61 -19.72 0.56
C GLU A 81 -4.53 -19.33 1.71
N LEU A 82 -4.42 -18.08 2.19
CA LEU A 82 -5.22 -17.63 3.33
C LEU A 82 -6.63 -17.19 2.95
N LYS A 83 -6.92 -16.99 1.65
CA LYS A 83 -8.24 -16.55 1.14
C LYS A 83 -8.78 -15.32 1.86
N LEU A 84 -7.91 -14.36 2.15
CA LEU A 84 -8.29 -13.15 2.87
C LEU A 84 -8.97 -12.11 1.96
N TYR A 85 -8.67 -12.15 0.67
CA TYR A 85 -9.15 -11.24 -0.36
C TYR A 85 -8.90 -11.83 -1.75
N GLU A 86 -9.47 -11.21 -2.77
CA GLU A 86 -9.07 -11.30 -4.17
C GLU A 86 -8.18 -10.10 -4.49
N LEU A 87 -7.01 -10.31 -5.08
CA LEU A 87 -6.02 -9.29 -5.38
C LEU A 87 -6.23 -8.76 -6.80
N LEU A 88 -6.66 -7.52 -6.95
CA LEU A 88 -6.98 -6.92 -8.24
C LEU A 88 -5.80 -6.18 -8.87
N ALA A 89 -5.04 -5.44 -8.07
CA ALA A 89 -3.80 -4.80 -8.49
C ALA A 89 -2.92 -4.49 -7.29
N PHE A 90 -1.59 -4.40 -7.51
CA PHE A 90 -0.65 -3.98 -6.49
C PHE A 90 0.63 -3.39 -7.08
N VAL A 91 1.31 -2.60 -6.26
CA VAL A 91 2.69 -2.17 -6.50
C VAL A 91 3.42 -1.96 -5.16
N VAL A 92 4.65 -2.46 -5.09
CA VAL A 92 5.57 -2.21 -3.97
C VAL A 92 6.56 -1.15 -4.43
N MET A 93 6.40 0.06 -3.89
CA MET A 93 7.27 1.21 -4.17
C MET A 93 8.47 1.23 -3.22
N SER A 94 9.32 2.26 -3.30
CA SER A 94 10.54 2.37 -2.49
C SER A 94 10.31 2.43 -0.98
N ASN A 95 9.16 2.96 -0.54
CA ASN A 95 8.85 3.25 0.87
C ASN A 95 7.37 3.08 1.24
N HIS A 96 6.53 2.65 0.30
CA HIS A 96 5.11 2.40 0.50
C HIS A 96 4.60 1.31 -0.46
N VAL A 97 3.37 0.87 -0.24
CA VAL A 97 2.71 -0.17 -1.02
C VAL A 97 1.29 0.28 -1.34
N HIS A 98 0.87 0.14 -2.59
CA HIS A 98 -0.52 0.27 -3.01
C HIS A 98 -1.09 -1.10 -3.32
N VAL A 99 -2.31 -1.35 -2.86
CA VAL A 99 -3.04 -2.59 -3.13
C VAL A 99 -4.49 -2.26 -3.42
N LEU A 100 -5.02 -2.84 -4.47
CA LEU A 100 -6.45 -2.88 -4.76
C LEU A 100 -6.93 -4.31 -4.55
N LEU A 101 -7.88 -4.50 -3.65
CA LEU A 101 -8.35 -5.83 -3.28
C LEU A 101 -9.87 -5.87 -3.04
N GLN A 102 -10.46 -7.03 -3.30
CA GLN A 102 -11.83 -7.36 -2.90
C GLN A 102 -11.77 -8.15 -1.58
N PRO A 103 -12.12 -7.56 -0.42
CA PRO A 103 -11.92 -8.21 0.88
C PRO A 103 -12.91 -9.36 1.10
N GLN A 104 -12.44 -10.48 1.62
CA GLN A 104 -13.25 -11.61 2.10
C GLN A 104 -13.32 -11.67 3.64
N VAL A 105 -12.49 -10.87 4.30
CA VAL A 105 -12.49 -10.67 5.75
C VAL A 105 -12.30 -9.18 6.06
N PRO A 106 -12.60 -8.69 7.27
CA PRO A 106 -12.41 -7.27 7.60
C PRO A 106 -10.98 -6.76 7.35
N LEU A 107 -10.86 -5.59 6.72
CA LEU A 107 -9.57 -4.97 6.35
C LEU A 107 -8.54 -4.91 7.50
N PRO A 108 -8.90 -4.62 8.77
CA PRO A 108 -7.95 -4.65 9.88
C PRO A 108 -7.28 -6.01 10.09
N LYS A 109 -7.99 -7.11 9.79
CA LYS A 109 -7.40 -8.46 9.84
C LYS A 109 -6.38 -8.65 8.71
N ILE A 110 -6.71 -8.22 7.49
CA ILE A 110 -5.84 -8.29 6.32
C ILE A 110 -4.54 -7.52 6.58
N THR A 111 -4.66 -6.23 6.92
CA THR A 111 -3.50 -5.36 7.14
C THR A 111 -2.64 -5.83 8.31
N ARG A 112 -3.23 -6.34 9.39
CA ARG A 112 -2.48 -6.90 10.53
C ARG A 112 -1.65 -8.11 10.12
N VAL A 113 -2.22 -9.04 9.33
CA VAL A 113 -1.51 -10.23 8.87
C VAL A 113 -0.36 -9.83 7.95
N LEU A 114 -0.63 -9.04 6.90
CA LEU A 114 0.37 -8.63 5.92
C LEU A 114 1.48 -7.79 6.53
N LYS A 115 1.13 -6.73 7.26
CA LYS A 115 2.12 -5.83 7.88
C LYS A 115 2.92 -6.53 8.98
N GLY A 116 2.28 -7.39 9.76
CA GLY A 116 2.96 -8.14 10.83
C GLY A 116 4.00 -9.13 10.28
N PHE A 117 3.62 -9.90 9.28
CA PHE A 117 4.53 -10.85 8.64
C PHE A 117 5.69 -10.13 7.94
N THR A 118 5.39 -9.19 7.06
CA THR A 118 6.40 -8.50 6.24
C THR A 118 7.35 -7.63 7.08
N ALA A 119 6.87 -7.01 8.16
CA ALA A 119 7.72 -6.29 9.10
C ALA A 119 8.74 -7.20 9.79
N ARG A 120 8.33 -8.39 10.21
CA ARG A 120 9.22 -9.37 10.84
C ARG A 120 10.31 -9.82 9.87
N GLU A 121 9.91 -10.25 8.65
CA GLU A 121 10.85 -10.70 7.62
C GLU A 121 11.83 -9.58 7.22
N ALA A 122 11.31 -8.38 6.96
CA ALA A 122 12.13 -7.23 6.60
C ALA A 122 13.12 -6.85 7.71
N ASN A 123 12.67 -6.82 8.96
CA ASN A 123 13.53 -6.50 10.09
C ASN A 123 14.63 -7.55 10.33
N GLN A 124 14.36 -8.83 10.03
CA GLN A 124 15.42 -9.87 10.04
C GLN A 124 16.46 -9.61 8.96
N ILE A 125 16.03 -9.29 7.72
CA ILE A 125 16.95 -8.97 6.61
C ILE A 125 17.81 -7.73 6.95
N LEU A 126 17.24 -6.74 7.64
CA LEU A 126 17.89 -5.48 8.00
C LEU A 126 18.68 -5.53 9.31
N GLY A 127 18.65 -6.65 10.05
CA GLY A 127 19.25 -6.74 11.38
C GLY A 127 18.61 -5.80 12.43
N ARG A 128 17.31 -5.54 12.32
CA ARG A 128 16.57 -4.57 13.15
C ARG A 128 15.39 -5.20 13.89
N THR A 129 15.48 -6.44 14.30
CA THR A 129 14.36 -7.14 15.00
C THR A 129 13.81 -6.30 16.16
N GLY A 130 12.49 -6.24 16.27
CA GLY A 130 11.78 -5.47 17.31
C GLY A 130 11.60 -3.97 17.03
N LYS A 131 12.10 -3.46 15.90
CA LYS A 131 11.89 -2.05 15.51
C LYS A 131 10.63 -1.89 14.67
N ALA A 132 10.00 -0.71 14.75
CA ALA A 132 8.89 -0.35 13.88
C ALA A 132 9.35 -0.36 12.41
N PHE A 133 8.61 -1.05 11.55
CA PHE A 133 8.86 -1.13 10.11
C PHE A 133 7.79 -0.34 9.34
N TRP A 134 6.53 -0.67 9.51
CA TRP A 134 5.41 0.03 8.92
C TRP A 134 4.87 1.11 9.85
N LYS A 135 4.35 2.19 9.29
CA LYS A 135 3.47 3.12 10.01
C LYS A 135 2.17 2.39 10.37
N ASP A 136 1.64 2.61 11.57
CA ASP A 136 0.43 1.91 12.02
C ASP A 136 -0.77 2.21 11.13
N GLU A 137 -0.98 3.50 10.82
CA GLU A 137 -2.08 3.95 9.98
C GLU A 137 -1.88 3.55 8.53
N SER A 138 -2.98 3.21 7.86
CA SER A 138 -3.08 2.99 6.42
C SER A 138 -4.14 3.92 5.85
N TYR A 139 -3.96 4.39 4.64
CA TYR A 139 -5.02 5.03 3.88
C TYR A 139 -5.86 3.93 3.23
N ASP A 140 -7.19 4.09 3.22
CA ASP A 140 -8.08 3.23 2.47
C ASP A 140 -9.22 4.03 1.84
N HIS A 141 -9.67 3.56 0.69
CA HIS A 141 -10.76 4.12 -0.09
C HIS A 141 -11.56 3.00 -0.74
N TRP A 142 -12.87 3.01 -0.62
CA TRP A 142 -13.73 2.04 -1.29
C TRP A 142 -14.07 2.49 -2.71
N VAL A 143 -14.04 1.54 -3.65
CA VAL A 143 -14.30 1.78 -5.07
C VAL A 143 -15.81 1.93 -5.31
N ARG A 144 -16.20 3.01 -5.96
CA ARG A 144 -17.61 3.38 -6.19
C ARG A 144 -18.23 2.68 -7.38
N ASP A 145 -17.47 2.61 -8.48
CA ASP A 145 -17.91 2.12 -9.78
C ASP A 145 -16.75 1.52 -10.58
N ASP A 146 -17.08 0.94 -11.74
CA ASP A 146 -16.11 0.27 -12.61
C ASP A 146 -15.12 1.27 -13.25
N ASP A 147 -15.55 2.49 -13.53
CA ASP A 147 -14.65 3.53 -14.07
C ASP A 147 -13.61 3.92 -13.03
N GLU A 148 -13.98 4.03 -11.76
CA GLU A 148 -13.03 4.28 -10.67
C GLU A 148 -12.11 3.08 -10.47
N LEU A 149 -12.63 1.84 -10.57
CA LEU A 149 -11.83 0.62 -10.51
C LEU A 149 -10.69 0.65 -11.52
N HIS A 150 -11.01 0.90 -12.79
CA HIS A 150 -10.02 0.96 -13.86
C HIS A 150 -9.00 2.10 -13.67
N ARG A 151 -9.46 3.28 -13.22
CA ARG A 151 -8.57 4.40 -12.90
C ARG A 151 -7.58 4.06 -11.79
N ILE A 152 -8.03 3.33 -10.75
CA ILE A 152 -7.16 2.94 -9.64
C ILE A 152 -6.17 1.86 -10.07
N ILE A 153 -6.59 0.85 -10.86
CA ILE A 153 -5.66 -0.15 -11.43
C ILE A 153 -4.56 0.57 -12.22
N HIS A 154 -4.96 1.42 -13.17
CA HIS A 154 -4.01 2.16 -14.00
C HIS A 154 -3.08 3.06 -13.15
N TYR A 155 -3.61 3.72 -12.11
CA TYR A 155 -2.83 4.50 -11.17
C TYR A 155 -1.76 3.65 -10.45
N ILE A 156 -2.13 2.49 -9.92
CA ILE A 156 -1.23 1.57 -9.22
C ILE A 156 -0.11 1.11 -10.16
N GLU A 157 -0.45 0.68 -11.36
CA GLU A 157 0.50 0.12 -12.32
C GLU A 157 1.46 1.18 -12.88
N ARG A 158 0.99 2.41 -13.08
CA ARG A 158 1.83 3.51 -13.56
C ARG A 158 2.64 4.22 -12.50
N ASN A 159 2.42 3.92 -11.23
CA ASN A 159 3.08 4.59 -10.11
C ASN A 159 4.62 4.57 -10.23
N PRO A 160 5.30 3.44 -10.57
CA PRO A 160 6.75 3.42 -10.74
C PRO A 160 7.25 4.31 -11.89
N VAL A 161 6.48 4.44 -12.96
CA VAL A 161 6.80 5.32 -14.09
C VAL A 161 6.62 6.79 -13.69
N ALA A 162 5.53 7.12 -13.01
CA ALA A 162 5.25 8.46 -12.51
C ALA A 162 6.32 8.94 -11.51
N ALA A 163 6.83 8.02 -10.68
CA ALA A 163 7.95 8.27 -9.75
C ALA A 163 9.34 8.28 -10.42
N GLY A 164 9.42 8.06 -11.73
CA GLY A 164 10.69 8.05 -12.49
C GLY A 164 11.61 6.88 -12.18
N LEU A 165 11.08 5.78 -11.62
CA LEU A 165 11.86 4.60 -11.25
C LEU A 165 12.14 3.69 -12.44
N VAL A 166 11.22 3.65 -13.40
CA VAL A 166 11.32 2.90 -14.66
C VAL A 166 10.68 3.71 -15.80
N GLN A 167 10.93 3.30 -17.05
CA GLN A 167 10.33 3.95 -18.22
C GLN A 167 8.99 3.29 -18.63
N ARG A 168 8.84 2.00 -18.39
CA ARG A 168 7.65 1.20 -18.75
C ARG A 168 7.13 0.49 -17.52
N VAL A 169 5.83 0.28 -17.45
CA VAL A 169 5.19 -0.34 -16.29
C VAL A 169 5.64 -1.79 -16.06
N GLU A 170 5.92 -2.52 -17.16
CA GLU A 170 6.36 -3.91 -17.15
C GLU A 170 7.81 -4.08 -16.63
N ASP A 171 8.59 -3.00 -16.63
CA ASP A 171 9.98 -3.02 -16.16
C ASP A 171 10.07 -3.03 -14.62
N TRP A 172 8.95 -2.75 -13.92
CA TRP A 172 8.93 -2.77 -12.45
C TRP A 172 8.60 -4.16 -11.91
N PRO A 173 9.55 -4.86 -11.27
CA PRO A 173 9.39 -6.28 -10.95
C PRO A 173 8.41 -6.56 -9.81
N TRP A 174 8.01 -5.55 -9.04
CA TRP A 174 7.15 -5.69 -7.85
C TRP A 174 5.79 -5.03 -8.07
N SER A 175 5.17 -5.32 -9.19
CA SER A 175 3.86 -4.79 -9.60
C SER A 175 3.03 -5.88 -10.29
N SER A 176 1.71 -5.73 -10.21
CA SER A 176 0.75 -6.53 -10.99
C SER A 176 0.79 -6.24 -12.49
N ALA A 177 1.40 -5.13 -12.92
CA ALA A 177 1.55 -4.80 -14.34
C ALA A 177 2.56 -5.71 -15.07
N ARG A 178 3.37 -6.47 -14.33
CA ARG A 178 4.28 -7.46 -14.91
C ARG A 178 3.50 -8.72 -15.25
N GLU A 179 3.46 -9.06 -16.53
CA GLU A 179 2.94 -10.38 -16.95
C GLU A 179 3.72 -11.51 -16.26
N PRO A 180 3.05 -12.58 -15.83
CA PRO A 180 3.68 -13.70 -15.14
C PRO A 180 4.70 -14.44 -16.00
#